data_0a5b5424e5edaf590c62ca503c989b3c
#
_entry.id   0a5b5424e5edaf590c62ca503c989b3c
#
_cell.length_a   1.000
_cell.length_b   1.000
_cell.length_c   1.000
_cell.angle_alpha   90.00
_cell.angle_beta   90.00
_cell.angle_gamma   90.00
#
_symmetry.space_group_name_H-M   'P 1'
#
loop_
_entity.id
_entity.type
_entity.pdbx_description
1 polymer ?
#
loop_
_entity_poly.entity_id
_entity_poly.type
_entity_poly.pdbx_seq_one_letter_code
_entity_poly.pdbx_strand_id
1 'polypeptide(L)'
;MGTEGTGDAESRGTAGPETGPGTGTAGVDWSELDGAYGPATEVPGALEGLTDPELADDAVDDLYSTVLHQGSLYPASGPAVVEVARLLAAGRCADPTGALGLVAYYSQCVQEHRAALAFLRAYPRGY
;
A
#
# COMPACT_ATOMS: atom_id res chain seq x y z
N MET A 1 39.05 8.15 10.36
CA MET A 1 38.53 8.00 10.22
C MET A 1 37.98 7.69 10.03
N GLY A 2 37.67 7.57 9.98
CA GLY A 2 36.76 7.30 9.72
C GLY A 2 36.11 7.15 9.62
N THR A 3 36.19 7.36 9.65
CA THR A 3 35.42 7.28 9.48
C THR A 3 34.80 7.26 9.10
N GLU A 4 34.78 7.41 8.91
CA GLU A 4 33.98 7.38 8.44
C GLU A 4 33.29 6.98 8.14
N GLY A 5 33.58 6.90 8.23
CA GLY A 5 32.68 6.51 7.86
C GLY A 5 32.12 6.22 7.66
N THR A 6 32.25 6.48 7.58
CA THR A 6 31.48 6.25 7.33
C THR A 6 30.71 6.08 7.00
N GLY A 7 30.80 6.25 7.01
CA GLY A 7 29.79 6.02 6.62
C GLY A 7 29.23 6.00 6.37
N ASP A 8 29.24 6.29 6.18
CA ASP A 8 28.49 6.26 5.83
C ASP A 8 27.92 6.19 5.55
N ALA A 9 28.33 6.39 5.65
CA ALA A 9 27.57 6.22 5.31
C ALA A 9 27.05 6.20 5.02
N GLU A 10 27.02 6.44 4.95
CA GLU A 10 26.28 6.34 4.64
C GLU A 10 25.70 6.30 4.45
N SER A 11 26.21 6.71 4.53
CA SER A 11 25.47 6.59 4.26
C SER A 11 24.94 6.55 3.96
N ARG A 12 24.90 6.76 3.90
CA ARG A 12 24.18 6.61 3.47
C ARG A 12 23.41 6.63 3.14
N GLY A 13 23.44 6.91 3.11
CA GLY A 13 22.43 6.79 2.73
C GLY A 13 21.95 6.69 2.27
N THR A 14 22.03 6.82 2.11
CA THR A 14 21.43 6.64 1.63
C THR A 14 20.88 6.31 1.20
N ALA A 15 20.86 6.28 1.18
CA ALA A 15 20.17 5.89 0.83
C ALA A 15 19.57 5.57 0.67
N GLY A 16 19.63 5.56 0.69
CA GLY A 16 18.85 5.11 0.69
C GLY A 16 18.32 4.71 0.82
N PRO A 17 18.44 4.60 0.78
CA PRO A 17 17.81 4.05 1.04
C PRO A 17 17.54 3.41 1.42
N GLU A 18 17.42 3.36 1.65
CA GLU A 18 17.16 2.80 2.00
C GLU A 18 16.78 2.21 2.58
N THR A 19 16.71 2.12 2.74
CA THR A 19 16.40 1.45 3.22
C THR A 19 15.94 0.92 3.83
N GLY A 20 15.92 1.18 3.85
CA GLY A 20 15.23 0.71 4.66
C GLY A 20 14.26 -0.11 4.52
N PRO A 21 14.14 -0.59 4.56
CA PRO A 21 13.25 -1.46 4.52
C PRO A 21 12.20 -1.37 5.29
N GLY A 22 12.12 -0.90 6.07
CA GLY A 22 11.05 -0.79 6.90
C GLY A 22 9.78 -1.29 6.35
N THR A 23 8.93 -0.43 6.00
CA THR A 23 7.61 -0.78 5.50
C THR A 23 7.62 -1.23 4.06
N GLY A 24 8.78 -1.21 3.42
CA GLY A 24 8.84 -1.66 2.04
C GLY A 24 8.26 -0.70 1.03
N THR A 25 8.12 0.56 1.38
CA THR A 25 7.56 1.53 0.46
C THR A 25 8.61 2.14 -0.47
N ALA A 26 9.83 1.59 -0.44
CA ALA A 26 10.91 2.11 -1.27
C ALA A 26 10.50 2.11 -2.74
N GLY A 27 10.77 3.21 -3.42
CA GLY A 27 10.47 3.33 -4.84
C GLY A 27 9.08 3.81 -5.15
N VAL A 28 8.22 3.96 -4.18
CA VAL A 28 6.87 4.45 -4.42
C VAL A 28 6.78 5.90 -3.95
N ASP A 29 6.39 6.78 -4.86
CA ASP A 29 6.14 8.17 -4.50
C ASP A 29 4.64 8.34 -4.29
N TRP A 30 4.23 8.24 -3.05
CA TRP A 30 2.82 8.26 -2.69
C TRP A 30 2.18 9.62 -2.98
N SER A 31 2.98 10.68 -3.02
CA SER A 31 2.45 12.00 -3.33
C SER A 31 2.00 12.11 -4.80
N GLU A 32 2.49 11.21 -5.66
CA GLU A 32 2.12 11.20 -7.07
C GLU A 32 0.95 10.26 -7.37
N LEU A 33 0.45 9.57 -6.37
CA LEU A 33 -0.64 8.61 -6.54
C LEU A 33 -1.85 9.08 -5.76
N ASP A 34 -3.00 9.14 -6.42
CA ASP A 34 -4.21 9.54 -5.74
C ASP A 34 -4.88 8.38 -5.06
N GLY A 35 -5.36 8.62 -3.84
CA GLY A 35 -6.30 7.78 -3.16
C GLY A 35 -7.68 8.44 -3.18
N ALA A 36 -8.52 8.07 -2.23
CA ALA A 36 -9.91 8.55 -2.20
C ALA A 36 -10.01 10.06 -1.96
N TYR A 37 -9.04 10.63 -1.27
CA TYR A 37 -9.11 12.02 -0.83
C TYR A 37 -7.93 12.85 -1.33
N GLY A 38 -7.36 12.46 -2.47
CA GLY A 38 -6.23 13.17 -3.06
C GLY A 38 -4.93 12.38 -2.91
N PRO A 39 -3.78 13.06 -2.94
CA PRO A 39 -2.49 12.34 -2.88
C PRO A 39 -2.41 11.40 -1.67
N ALA A 40 -1.88 10.23 -1.90
CA ALA A 40 -1.90 9.15 -0.91
C ALA A 40 -0.74 9.25 0.08
N THR A 41 -0.45 10.45 0.56
CA THR A 41 0.70 10.70 1.44
C THR A 41 0.54 10.08 2.82
N GLU A 42 -0.67 9.63 3.17
CA GLU A 42 -0.92 8.99 4.45
C GLU A 42 -0.64 7.49 4.43
N VAL A 43 -0.47 6.91 3.24
CA VAL A 43 -0.32 5.46 3.12
C VAL A 43 0.92 4.94 3.85
N PRO A 44 2.10 5.57 3.74
CA PRO A 44 3.26 5.04 4.47
C PRO A 44 3.04 4.93 5.97
N GLY A 45 2.39 5.93 6.57
CA GLY A 45 2.10 5.89 8.00
C GLY A 45 1.15 4.76 8.36
N ALA A 46 0.13 4.54 7.53
CA ALA A 46 -0.82 3.46 7.75
C ALA A 46 -0.14 2.10 7.60
N LEU A 47 0.73 1.96 6.59
CA LEU A 47 1.47 0.70 6.42
C LEU A 47 2.33 0.40 7.64
N GLU A 48 3.01 1.42 8.16
CA GLU A 48 3.81 1.24 9.35
C GLU A 48 2.93 0.87 10.54
N GLY A 49 1.75 1.49 10.65
CA GLY A 49 0.82 1.19 11.73
C GLY A 49 0.36 -0.26 11.73
N LEU A 50 0.35 -0.92 10.57
CA LEU A 50 -0.02 -2.34 10.51
C LEU A 50 0.93 -3.23 11.29
N THR A 51 2.14 -2.77 11.56
CA THR A 51 3.12 -3.56 12.31
C THR A 51 3.04 -3.32 13.82
N ASP A 52 2.20 -2.40 14.26
CA ASP A 52 2.10 -2.03 15.65
C ASP A 52 0.79 -2.56 16.23
N PRO A 53 0.85 -3.41 17.27
CA PRO A 53 -0.37 -4.00 17.85
C PRO A 53 -1.39 -2.97 18.32
N GLU A 54 -0.93 -1.78 18.72
CA GLU A 54 -1.84 -0.75 19.21
C GLU A 54 -2.47 0.08 18.11
N LEU A 55 -1.85 0.08 16.93
CA LEU A 55 -2.30 0.92 15.82
C LEU A 55 -2.91 0.13 14.67
N ALA A 56 -2.78 -1.19 14.70
CA ALA A 56 -3.11 -2.01 13.53
C ALA A 56 -4.58 -1.89 13.13
N ASP A 57 -5.52 -1.85 14.09
CA ASP A 57 -6.93 -1.71 13.77
C ASP A 57 -7.21 -0.41 13.04
N ASP A 58 -6.66 0.69 13.56
CA ASP A 58 -6.85 1.99 12.93
C ASP A 58 -6.17 2.04 11.59
N ALA A 59 -5.02 1.41 11.45
CA ALA A 59 -4.28 1.38 10.19
C ALA A 59 -5.08 0.65 9.11
N VAL A 60 -5.72 -0.46 9.47
CA VAL A 60 -6.58 -1.19 8.53
C VAL A 60 -7.73 -0.29 8.07
N ASP A 61 -8.39 0.39 9.01
CA ASP A 61 -9.50 1.28 8.67
C ASP A 61 -9.03 2.43 7.79
N ASP A 62 -7.87 3.00 8.10
CA ASP A 62 -7.31 4.08 7.30
C ASP A 62 -7.06 3.64 5.87
N LEU A 63 -6.53 2.43 5.69
CA LEU A 63 -6.28 1.95 4.33
C LEU A 63 -7.56 1.68 3.58
N TYR A 64 -8.59 1.13 4.25
CA TYR A 64 -9.89 0.99 3.60
C TYR A 64 -10.42 2.34 3.14
N SER A 65 -10.31 3.36 4.00
CA SER A 65 -10.84 4.69 3.68
C SER A 65 -10.04 5.38 2.58
N THR A 66 -8.73 5.16 2.54
CA THR A 66 -7.84 5.92 1.66
C THR A 66 -7.72 5.30 0.29
N VAL A 67 -7.60 3.98 0.20
CA VAL A 67 -7.28 3.34 -1.07
C VAL A 67 -8.32 2.32 -1.53
N LEU A 68 -9.33 2.03 -0.71
CA LEU A 68 -10.39 1.09 -1.08
C LEU A 68 -11.77 1.64 -0.75
N HIS A 69 -11.89 2.96 -0.70
CA HIS A 69 -13.11 3.62 -0.26
C HIS A 69 -14.29 3.19 -1.10
N GLN A 70 -15.28 2.60 -0.44
CA GLN A 70 -16.54 2.17 -1.07
C GLN A 70 -16.33 1.23 -2.25
N GLY A 71 -15.24 0.46 -2.22
CA GLY A 71 -14.97 -0.50 -3.28
C GLY A 71 -14.38 0.09 -4.54
N SER A 72 -14.12 1.40 -4.56
CA SER A 72 -13.49 2.04 -5.72
C SER A 72 -12.00 1.77 -5.74
N LEU A 73 -11.45 1.73 -6.95
CA LEU A 73 -10.02 1.54 -7.14
C LEU A 73 -9.39 2.87 -7.52
N TYR A 74 -8.27 3.18 -6.91
CA TYR A 74 -7.52 4.41 -7.14
C TYR A 74 -6.10 4.07 -7.59
N PRO A 75 -5.37 5.02 -8.17
CA PRO A 75 -3.97 4.75 -8.53
C PRO A 75 -3.12 4.21 -7.37
N ALA A 76 -3.41 4.65 -6.15
CA ALA A 76 -2.67 4.19 -4.99
C ALA A 76 -3.10 2.81 -4.49
N SER A 77 -4.26 2.29 -4.94
CA SER A 77 -4.80 1.04 -4.40
C SER A 77 -3.86 -0.14 -4.60
N GLY A 78 -3.45 -0.39 -5.86
CA GLY A 78 -2.58 -1.52 -6.15
C GLY A 78 -1.26 -1.47 -5.40
N PRO A 79 -0.51 -0.37 -5.51
CA PRO A 79 0.75 -0.26 -4.77
C PRO A 79 0.59 -0.43 -3.27
N ALA A 80 -0.47 0.13 -2.67
CA ALA A 80 -0.70 -0.02 -1.24
C ALA A 80 -0.95 -1.48 -0.86
N VAL A 81 -1.79 -2.16 -1.63
CA VAL A 81 -2.12 -3.56 -1.32
C VAL A 81 -0.92 -4.47 -1.51
N VAL A 82 -0.05 -4.17 -2.49
CA VAL A 82 1.20 -4.92 -2.65
C VAL A 82 2.06 -4.79 -1.39
N GLU A 83 2.13 -3.60 -0.80
CA GLU A 83 2.92 -3.43 0.41
C GLU A 83 2.29 -4.15 1.60
N VAL A 84 0.95 -4.15 1.70
CA VAL A 84 0.27 -4.94 2.72
C VAL A 84 0.63 -6.43 2.56
N ALA A 85 0.59 -6.92 1.33
CA ALA A 85 0.91 -8.32 1.07
C ALA A 85 2.36 -8.64 1.44
N ARG A 86 3.28 -7.72 1.19
CA ARG A 86 4.68 -7.93 1.59
C ARG A 86 4.83 -8.01 3.10
N LEU A 87 4.13 -7.15 3.83
CA LEU A 87 4.16 -7.20 5.29
C LEU A 87 3.57 -8.50 5.81
N LEU A 88 2.47 -8.97 5.20
CA LEU A 88 1.88 -10.24 5.56
C LEU A 88 2.85 -11.39 5.32
N ALA A 89 3.47 -11.42 4.15
CA ALA A 89 4.40 -12.49 3.80
C ALA A 89 5.61 -12.50 4.73
N ALA A 90 6.01 -11.34 5.21
CA ALA A 90 7.14 -11.23 6.13
C ALA A 90 6.76 -11.51 7.58
N GLY A 91 5.48 -11.77 7.86
CA GLY A 91 5.03 -12.03 9.22
C GLY A 91 5.05 -10.79 10.10
N ARG A 92 4.96 -9.61 9.49
CA ARG A 92 5.12 -8.36 10.24
C ARG A 92 3.82 -7.68 10.61
N CYS A 93 2.69 -8.20 10.16
CA CYS A 93 1.41 -7.58 10.50
C CYS A 93 1.00 -7.97 11.92
N ALA A 94 0.66 -6.98 12.73
CA ALA A 94 0.18 -7.23 14.08
C ALA A 94 -1.24 -7.79 14.06
N ASP A 95 -2.02 -7.44 13.02
CA ASP A 95 -3.36 -7.98 12.80
C ASP A 95 -3.39 -8.63 11.43
N PRO A 96 -2.88 -9.86 11.30
CA PRO A 96 -2.83 -10.48 9.97
C PRO A 96 -4.21 -10.73 9.37
N THR A 97 -5.21 -10.98 10.20
CA THR A 97 -6.58 -11.20 9.70
C THR A 97 -7.11 -9.94 9.05
N GLY A 98 -6.95 -8.79 9.70
CA GLY A 98 -7.40 -7.52 9.13
C GLY A 98 -6.64 -7.18 7.85
N ALA A 99 -5.32 -7.39 7.85
CA ALA A 99 -4.50 -7.13 6.67
C ALA A 99 -4.88 -8.06 5.53
N LEU A 100 -5.12 -9.34 5.81
CA LEU A 100 -5.54 -10.28 4.78
C LEU A 100 -6.89 -9.88 4.21
N GLY A 101 -7.78 -9.36 5.05
CA GLY A 101 -9.07 -8.85 4.60
C GLY A 101 -8.93 -7.74 3.58
N LEU A 102 -7.95 -6.84 3.77
CA LEU A 102 -7.67 -5.78 2.79
C LEU A 102 -7.29 -6.37 1.44
N VAL A 103 -6.39 -7.34 1.45
CA VAL A 103 -5.93 -7.97 0.22
C VAL A 103 -7.07 -8.68 -0.49
N ALA A 104 -7.88 -9.41 0.27
CA ALA A 104 -9.02 -10.15 -0.29
C ALA A 104 -10.05 -9.19 -0.88
N TYR A 105 -10.34 -8.11 -0.17
CA TYR A 105 -11.31 -7.13 -0.65
C TYR A 105 -10.83 -6.45 -1.93
N TYR A 106 -9.55 -6.08 -1.97
CA TYR A 106 -8.97 -5.51 -3.18
C TYR A 106 -9.10 -6.48 -4.35
N SER A 107 -8.79 -7.75 -4.12
CA SER A 107 -8.88 -8.78 -5.17
C SER A 107 -10.30 -8.88 -5.71
N GLN A 108 -11.28 -8.85 -4.83
CA GLN A 108 -12.68 -8.87 -5.24
C GLN A 108 -13.03 -7.64 -6.06
N CYS A 109 -12.60 -6.47 -5.62
CA CYS A 109 -12.86 -5.23 -6.36
C CYS A 109 -12.25 -5.27 -7.76
N VAL A 110 -11.03 -5.79 -7.87
CA VAL A 110 -10.37 -5.93 -9.17
C VAL A 110 -11.15 -6.86 -10.07
N GLN A 111 -11.62 -8.00 -9.55
CA GLN A 111 -12.37 -8.95 -10.35
C GLN A 111 -13.68 -8.35 -10.84
N GLU A 112 -14.38 -7.63 -9.97
CA GLU A 112 -15.62 -6.98 -10.35
C GLU A 112 -15.39 -5.92 -11.42
N HIS A 113 -14.32 -5.16 -11.27
CA HIS A 113 -13.97 -4.14 -12.25
C HIS A 113 -13.64 -4.77 -13.61
N ARG A 114 -12.89 -5.86 -13.59
CA ARG A 114 -12.53 -6.57 -14.82
C ARG A 114 -13.75 -7.16 -15.49
N ALA A 115 -14.69 -7.70 -14.71
CA ALA A 115 -15.93 -8.25 -15.25
C ALA A 115 -16.75 -7.15 -15.92
N ALA A 116 -16.81 -5.98 -15.31
CA ALA A 116 -17.52 -4.84 -15.89
C ALA A 116 -16.89 -4.41 -17.21
N LEU A 117 -15.55 -4.36 -17.25
CA LEU A 117 -14.85 -4.01 -18.49
C LEU A 117 -15.10 -5.05 -19.57
N ALA A 118 -15.11 -6.32 -19.21
CA ALA A 118 -15.37 -7.38 -20.18
C ALA A 118 -16.78 -7.26 -20.76
N PHE A 119 -17.74 -6.95 -19.88
CA PHE A 119 -19.11 -6.74 -20.32
C PHE A 119 -19.20 -5.57 -21.32
N LEU A 120 -18.54 -4.46 -20.98
CA LEU A 120 -18.56 -3.28 -21.83
C LEU A 120 -17.91 -3.53 -23.18
N ARG A 121 -16.87 -4.38 -23.22
CA ARG A 121 -16.24 -4.75 -24.49
C ARG A 121 -17.16 -5.58 -25.35
N ALA A 122 -17.96 -6.45 -24.72
CA ALA A 122 -18.91 -7.27 -25.47
C ALA A 122 -20.04 -6.42 -26.05
N TYR A 123 -20.32 -5.27 -25.46
CA TYR A 123 -21.37 -4.36 -25.89
C TYR A 123 -20.82 -2.97 -26.11
N PRO A 124 -19.90 -2.80 -27.04
CA PRO A 124 -19.14 -1.56 -27.17
C PRO A 124 -19.96 -0.34 -27.48
N ARG A 125 -21.15 -0.53 -28.03
CA ARG A 125 -22.00 0.62 -28.31
C ARG A 125 -22.89 0.97 -27.16
N GLY A 126 -22.87 0.13 -26.20
CA GLY A 126 -23.71 0.33 -25.07
C GLY A 126 -25.15 0.23 -25.40
N TYR A 127 -25.30 0.33 -26.11
CA TYR A 127 -26.44 0.44 -26.49
C TYR A 127 -26.83 1.20 -26.15
#